data_b57d8001c76d9c944ffd3a02082a35c0
#
_entry.id   b57d8001c76d9c944ffd3a02082a35c0
#
_cell.length_a   1.000
_cell.length_b   1.000
_cell.length_c   1.000
_cell.angle_alpha   90.00
_cell.angle_beta   90.00
_cell.angle_gamma   90.00
#
_symmetry.space_group_name_H-M   'P 1'
#
loop_
_entity.id
_entity.type
_entity.pdbx_description
1 polymer ?
#
loop_
_entity_poly.entity_id
_entity_poly.type
_entity_poly.pdbx_seq_one_letter_code
_entity_poly.pdbx_strand_id
1 'polypeptide(L)'
;MTETIHIGVQSLQELPELLKNKAFSKVAVLVDENTLHHCYPLLKPHLPAHELIQIQSGEEHKTLQTCEYIWQRMTELNLDRWSVLVNLGGGVIGDMGGFCAAVFKRGMFFVQVPTTLLAQVDASVGGKTGVDFHGLKNHIGVYQEPQAVFINPTFLKTLPQRELKSGYAEIIKHWLIADKDAFLEQRHIGLFTDDWEGLIRHSVSIKSKVVEADPLEGGLRKVLNFGHTVGHAVESYLLERPEQALLHGEAVAVGMLCEAW
;
A
#
# COMPACT_ATOMS: atom_id res chain seq x y z
N MET A 1 2.96 11.21 15.51
CA MET A 1 4.12 11.66 14.69
C MET A 1 3.61 11.65 13.26
N THR A 2 3.82 12.72 12.53
CA THR A 2 3.39 12.79 11.13
C THR A 2 4.24 11.82 10.31
N GLU A 3 3.60 10.94 9.55
CA GLU A 3 4.24 10.00 8.64
C GLU A 3 5.17 10.75 7.67
N THR A 4 6.42 10.29 7.54
CA THR A 4 7.36 10.88 6.60
C THR A 4 7.24 10.18 5.25
N ILE A 5 6.77 10.91 4.22
CA ILE A 5 6.55 10.36 2.88
C ILE A 5 7.59 10.95 1.92
N HIS A 6 8.42 10.08 1.34
CA HIS A 6 9.42 10.40 0.33
C HIS A 6 8.91 9.96 -1.05
N ILE A 7 8.72 10.91 -1.98
CA ILE A 7 8.17 10.61 -3.32
C ILE A 7 9.15 11.04 -4.40
N GLY A 8 9.38 10.18 -5.37
CA GLY A 8 10.17 10.46 -6.58
C GLY A 8 11.13 9.35 -6.93
N VAL A 9 11.72 9.44 -8.11
CA VAL A 9 12.67 8.43 -8.62
C VAL A 9 13.92 8.27 -7.76
N GLN A 10 14.22 9.25 -6.93
CA GLN A 10 15.38 9.23 -6.01
C GLN A 10 14.97 8.91 -4.55
N SER A 11 13.69 8.69 -4.26
CA SER A 11 13.19 8.48 -2.90
C SER A 11 13.97 7.39 -2.13
N LEU A 12 14.37 6.31 -2.80
CA LEU A 12 15.11 5.21 -2.17
C LEU A 12 16.52 5.61 -1.69
N GLN A 13 17.09 6.71 -2.18
CA GLN A 13 18.42 7.20 -1.75
C GLN A 13 18.40 7.72 -0.31
N GLU A 14 17.24 8.06 0.24
CA GLU A 14 17.06 8.52 1.61
C GLU A 14 16.90 7.37 2.61
N LEU A 15 16.58 6.17 2.13
CA LEU A 15 16.37 4.98 2.98
C LEU A 15 17.63 4.59 3.80
N PRO A 16 18.87 4.58 3.24
CA PRO A 16 20.06 4.26 4.01
C PRO A 16 20.29 5.19 5.19
N GLU A 17 19.98 6.48 5.03
CA GLU A 17 20.11 7.46 6.11
C GLU A 17 19.10 7.22 7.22
N LEU A 18 17.85 6.95 6.89
CA LEU A 18 16.82 6.56 7.86
C LEU A 18 17.26 5.33 8.67
N LEU A 19 17.71 4.29 7.97
CA LEU A 19 18.10 3.02 8.61
C LEU A 19 19.30 3.21 9.53
N LYS A 20 20.26 4.05 9.15
CA LYS A 20 21.45 4.38 9.95
C LYS A 20 21.10 5.23 11.17
N ASN A 21 20.29 6.28 10.99
CA ASN A 21 19.97 7.25 12.05
C ASN A 21 19.13 6.65 13.15
N LYS A 22 18.26 5.70 12.84
CA LYS A 22 17.42 4.98 13.82
C LYS A 22 18.16 3.83 14.50
N ALA A 23 19.36 3.43 14.02
CA ALA A 23 20.20 2.37 14.58
C ALA A 23 19.43 1.07 14.86
N PHE A 24 18.63 0.61 13.88
CA PHE A 24 17.88 -0.63 14.00
C PHE A 24 18.81 -1.84 14.26
N SER A 25 18.39 -2.75 15.14
CA SER A 25 19.17 -3.94 15.48
C SER A 25 19.34 -4.90 14.33
N LYS A 26 18.29 -5.06 13.50
CA LYS A 26 18.25 -5.88 12.28
C LYS A 26 17.29 -5.28 11.26
N VAL A 27 17.55 -5.60 10.00
CA VAL A 27 16.67 -5.26 8.88
C VAL A 27 16.17 -6.54 8.23
N ALA A 28 14.87 -6.64 8.01
CA ALA A 28 14.27 -7.68 7.19
C ALA A 28 13.43 -7.04 6.09
N VAL A 29 13.34 -7.67 4.93
CA VAL A 29 12.53 -7.22 3.79
C VAL A 29 11.48 -8.26 3.51
N LEU A 30 10.21 -7.85 3.54
CA LEU A 30 9.07 -8.66 3.15
C LEU A 30 8.78 -8.45 1.67
N VAL A 31 8.71 -9.54 0.92
CA VAL A 31 8.48 -9.57 -0.54
C VAL A 31 7.54 -10.72 -0.91
N ASP A 32 6.98 -10.65 -2.11
CA ASP A 32 6.44 -11.80 -2.84
C ASP A 32 7.35 -12.18 -4.01
N GLU A 33 7.01 -13.21 -4.78
CA GLU A 33 7.80 -13.65 -5.93
C GLU A 33 7.93 -12.58 -7.01
N ASN A 34 6.88 -11.76 -7.23
CA ASN A 34 6.88 -10.70 -8.23
C ASN A 34 7.78 -9.55 -7.80
N THR A 35 7.63 -9.09 -6.57
CA THR A 35 8.41 -7.98 -6.04
C THR A 35 9.87 -8.37 -5.79
N LEU A 36 10.13 -9.63 -5.42
CA LEU A 36 11.50 -10.17 -5.35
C LEU A 36 12.19 -10.11 -6.71
N HIS A 37 11.48 -10.46 -7.79
CA HIS A 37 12.05 -10.47 -9.14
C HIS A 37 12.18 -9.06 -9.74
N HIS A 38 11.13 -8.24 -9.67
CA HIS A 38 11.05 -6.98 -10.41
C HIS A 38 11.46 -5.75 -9.60
N CYS A 39 11.25 -5.73 -8.28
CA CYS A 39 11.39 -4.54 -7.46
C CYS A 39 12.60 -4.60 -6.52
N TYR A 40 12.87 -5.76 -5.93
CA TYR A 40 13.98 -5.92 -4.99
C TYR A 40 15.36 -5.59 -5.58
N PRO A 41 15.69 -5.88 -6.85
CA PRO A 41 16.97 -5.46 -7.44
C PRO A 41 17.21 -3.93 -7.40
N LEU A 42 16.12 -3.14 -7.45
CA LEU A 42 16.19 -1.67 -7.35
C LEU A 42 16.35 -1.21 -5.89
N LEU A 43 15.76 -1.92 -4.93
CA LEU A 43 15.84 -1.58 -3.51
C LEU A 43 17.14 -2.04 -2.87
N LYS A 44 17.65 -3.22 -3.24
CA LYS A 44 18.81 -3.89 -2.62
C LYS A 44 20.04 -3.00 -2.44
N PRO A 45 20.44 -2.15 -3.41
CA PRO A 45 21.61 -1.27 -3.28
C PRO A 45 21.48 -0.23 -2.14
N HIS A 46 20.27 0.03 -1.67
CA HIS A 46 19.94 1.00 -0.62
C HIS A 46 19.79 0.38 0.77
N LEU A 47 20.01 -0.93 0.89
CA LEU A 47 19.87 -1.65 2.15
C LEU A 47 21.20 -2.04 2.75
N PRO A 48 21.35 -2.04 4.09
CA PRO A 48 22.48 -2.69 4.77
C PRO A 48 22.35 -4.22 4.66
N ALA A 49 23.17 -4.96 5.40
CA ALA A 49 22.96 -6.40 5.57
C ALA A 49 21.56 -6.65 6.11
N HIS A 50 20.79 -7.51 5.47
CA HIS A 50 19.38 -7.77 5.76
C HIS A 50 18.98 -9.20 5.43
N GLU A 51 17.84 -9.61 5.99
CA GLU A 51 17.20 -10.89 5.74
C GLU A 51 15.99 -10.74 4.83
N LEU A 52 15.62 -11.80 4.12
CA LEU A 52 14.43 -11.83 3.27
C LEU A 52 13.35 -12.73 3.90
N ILE A 53 12.11 -12.23 3.87
CA ILE A 53 10.89 -13.00 4.15
C ILE A 53 10.06 -12.97 2.88
N GLN A 54 9.83 -14.13 2.26
CA GLN A 54 9.04 -14.23 1.05
C GLN A 54 7.70 -14.90 1.35
N ILE A 55 6.62 -14.30 0.83
CA ILE A 55 5.26 -14.84 0.86
C ILE A 55 4.76 -15.08 -0.57
N GLN A 56 3.60 -15.69 -0.73
CA GLN A 56 2.94 -15.81 -2.02
C GLN A 56 2.20 -14.51 -2.36
N SER A 57 2.20 -14.12 -3.63
CA SER A 57 1.42 -12.99 -4.14
C SER A 57 -0.06 -13.34 -4.26
N GLY A 58 -0.92 -12.33 -4.22
CA GLY A 58 -2.36 -12.46 -4.41
C GLY A 58 -3.16 -12.11 -3.15
N GLU A 59 -4.34 -11.53 -3.36
CA GLU A 59 -5.24 -11.13 -2.28
C GLU A 59 -5.76 -12.33 -1.47
N GLU A 60 -5.88 -13.50 -2.10
CA GLU A 60 -6.26 -14.76 -1.46
C GLU A 60 -5.29 -15.20 -0.36
N HIS A 61 -4.06 -14.67 -0.38
CA HIS A 61 -3.04 -14.90 0.63
C HIS A 61 -3.02 -13.84 1.74
N LYS A 62 -3.91 -12.85 1.70
CA LYS A 62 -4.03 -11.82 2.74
C LYS A 62 -4.76 -12.34 3.98
N THR A 63 -4.17 -13.31 4.65
CA THR A 63 -4.80 -14.10 5.72
C THR A 63 -3.99 -14.10 7.02
N LEU A 64 -4.65 -14.47 8.14
CA LEU A 64 -3.98 -14.72 9.41
C LEU A 64 -2.95 -15.85 9.32
N GLN A 65 -3.19 -16.86 8.47
CA GLN A 65 -2.24 -17.96 8.28
C GLN A 65 -0.93 -17.46 7.64
N THR A 66 -1.01 -16.56 6.69
CA THR A 66 0.18 -15.91 6.11
C THR A 66 0.88 -15.03 7.15
N CYS A 67 0.12 -14.34 8.01
CA CYS A 67 0.71 -13.58 9.12
C CYS A 67 1.43 -14.49 10.12
N GLU A 68 0.87 -15.64 10.45
CA GLU A 68 1.51 -16.65 11.31
C GLU A 68 2.86 -17.09 10.73
N TYR A 69 2.90 -17.37 9.42
CA TYR A 69 4.15 -17.67 8.72
C TYR A 69 5.15 -16.52 8.81
N ILE A 70 4.72 -15.27 8.57
CA ILE A 70 5.59 -14.10 8.69
C ILE A 70 6.17 -14.00 10.11
N TRP A 71 5.36 -14.13 11.18
CA TRP A 71 5.82 -14.10 12.57
C TRP A 71 6.77 -15.25 12.91
N GLN A 72 6.54 -16.44 12.35
CA GLN A 72 7.46 -17.55 12.49
C GLN A 72 8.82 -17.19 11.88
N ARG A 73 8.86 -16.68 10.65
CA ARG A 73 10.09 -16.24 10.00
C ARG A 73 10.80 -15.13 10.78
N MET A 74 10.05 -14.12 11.26
CA MET A 74 10.60 -13.06 12.11
C MET A 74 11.24 -13.62 13.38
N THR A 75 10.65 -14.65 13.98
CA THR A 75 11.17 -15.32 15.18
C THR A 75 12.44 -16.12 14.88
N GLU A 76 12.46 -16.90 13.80
CA GLU A 76 13.62 -17.69 13.36
C GLU A 76 14.82 -16.80 13.03
N LEU A 77 14.57 -15.62 12.43
CA LEU A 77 15.57 -14.59 12.13
C LEU A 77 16.01 -13.82 13.38
N ASN A 78 15.44 -14.12 14.55
CA ASN A 78 15.70 -13.43 15.81
C ASN A 78 15.50 -11.91 15.72
N LEU A 79 14.43 -11.47 15.05
CA LEU A 79 14.04 -10.06 15.05
C LEU A 79 13.55 -9.66 16.44
N ASP A 80 13.83 -8.44 16.83
CA ASP A 80 13.40 -7.87 18.12
C ASP A 80 12.57 -6.58 17.92
N ARG A 81 12.21 -5.90 18.99
CA ARG A 81 11.41 -4.67 18.94
C ARG A 81 12.14 -3.50 18.27
N TRP A 82 13.45 -3.57 18.20
CA TRP A 82 14.31 -2.53 17.61
C TRP A 82 14.70 -2.87 16.17
N SER A 83 14.27 -4.01 15.67
CA SER A 83 14.40 -4.38 14.25
C SER A 83 13.40 -3.61 13.40
N VAL A 84 13.63 -3.56 12.09
CA VAL A 84 12.73 -2.93 11.13
C VAL A 84 12.35 -3.91 10.03
N LEU A 85 11.07 -3.94 9.68
CA LEU A 85 10.53 -4.66 8.53
C LEU A 85 10.31 -3.68 7.37
N VAL A 86 10.96 -3.90 6.25
CA VAL A 86 10.76 -3.13 5.01
C VAL A 86 9.76 -3.90 4.15
N ASN A 87 8.55 -3.37 3.99
CA ASN A 87 7.49 -3.97 3.21
C ASN A 87 7.63 -3.52 1.75
N LEU A 88 8.20 -4.36 0.89
CA LEU A 88 8.39 -4.07 -0.53
C LEU A 88 7.28 -4.74 -1.33
N GLY A 89 6.19 -4.01 -1.63
CA GLY A 89 5.08 -4.63 -2.35
C GLY A 89 3.86 -3.74 -2.58
N GLY A 90 2.81 -4.36 -3.09
CA GLY A 90 1.48 -3.76 -3.19
C GLY A 90 0.76 -3.67 -1.83
N GLY A 91 -0.55 -3.38 -1.88
CA GLY A 91 -1.38 -3.26 -0.68
C GLY A 91 -1.35 -4.50 0.21
N VAL A 92 -1.35 -5.70 -0.38
CA VAL A 92 -1.30 -6.98 0.37
C VAL A 92 -0.07 -7.06 1.29
N ILE A 93 1.11 -6.80 0.74
CA ILE A 93 2.36 -6.79 1.51
C ILE A 93 2.38 -5.65 2.52
N GLY A 94 1.96 -4.46 2.11
CA GLY A 94 1.93 -3.28 2.97
C GLY A 94 1.04 -3.48 4.19
N ASP A 95 -0.18 -3.98 3.98
CA ASP A 95 -1.17 -4.20 5.04
C ASP A 95 -0.75 -5.33 5.98
N MET A 96 -0.41 -6.52 5.45
CA MET A 96 0.03 -7.65 6.28
C MET A 96 1.35 -7.38 6.99
N GLY A 97 2.35 -6.84 6.28
CA GLY A 97 3.65 -6.56 6.87
C GLY A 97 3.56 -5.50 7.96
N GLY A 98 2.75 -4.43 7.74
CA GLY A 98 2.47 -3.43 8.74
C GLY A 98 1.75 -4.02 9.97
N PHE A 99 0.71 -4.82 9.75
CA PHE A 99 0.00 -5.52 10.82
C PHE A 99 0.92 -6.47 11.59
N CYS A 100 1.70 -7.29 10.89
CA CYS A 100 2.63 -8.20 11.53
C CYS A 100 3.66 -7.47 12.39
N ALA A 101 4.25 -6.38 11.89
CA ALA A 101 5.19 -5.57 12.65
C ALA A 101 4.53 -4.90 13.86
N ALA A 102 3.33 -4.36 13.69
CA ALA A 102 2.60 -3.66 14.75
C ALA A 102 2.28 -4.54 15.96
N VAL A 103 2.03 -5.84 15.75
CA VAL A 103 1.69 -6.78 16.84
C VAL A 103 2.88 -7.63 17.30
N PHE A 104 3.92 -7.83 16.48
CA PHE A 104 5.09 -8.62 16.84
C PHE A 104 5.82 -8.01 18.03
N LYS A 105 6.01 -8.81 19.09
CA LYS A 105 6.63 -8.37 20.36
C LYS A 105 6.06 -7.06 20.94
N ARG A 106 4.76 -6.80 20.74
CA ARG A 106 4.02 -5.60 21.12
C ARG A 106 4.47 -4.34 20.40
N GLY A 107 4.86 -4.49 19.14
CA GLY A 107 5.27 -3.43 18.25
C GLY A 107 6.73 -3.50 17.85
N MET A 108 6.96 -3.54 16.55
CA MET A 108 8.25 -3.45 15.86
C MET A 108 8.15 -2.37 14.80
N PHE A 109 9.25 -1.77 14.43
CA PHE A 109 9.29 -0.75 13.39
C PHE A 109 9.05 -1.35 12.00
N PHE A 110 8.41 -0.57 11.13
CA PHE A 110 8.30 -0.93 9.72
C PHE A 110 8.39 0.31 8.81
N VAL A 111 8.73 0.06 7.56
CA VAL A 111 8.85 1.04 6.47
C VAL A 111 8.04 0.50 5.30
N GLN A 112 7.27 1.37 4.63
CA GLN A 112 6.54 1.02 3.42
C GLN A 112 7.33 1.40 2.17
N VAL A 113 7.46 0.47 1.23
CA VAL A 113 8.02 0.70 -0.11
C VAL A 113 6.99 0.17 -1.14
N PRO A 114 5.94 0.98 -1.40
CA PRO A 114 4.84 0.54 -2.27
C PRO A 114 5.29 0.42 -3.73
N THR A 115 4.90 -0.68 -4.38
CA THR A 115 5.32 -1.01 -5.74
C THR A 115 4.21 -0.98 -6.78
N THR A 116 2.94 -1.04 -6.36
CA THR A 116 1.77 -0.87 -7.24
C THR A 116 1.28 0.58 -7.19
N LEU A 117 0.64 1.05 -8.26
CA LEU A 117 0.08 2.41 -8.28
C LEU A 117 -0.97 2.58 -7.15
N LEU A 118 -1.84 1.59 -6.96
CA LEU A 118 -2.81 1.59 -5.86
C LEU A 118 -2.16 1.81 -4.49
N ALA A 119 -1.08 1.07 -4.21
CA ALA A 119 -0.38 1.22 -2.95
C ALA A 119 0.36 2.57 -2.84
N GLN A 120 0.89 3.09 -3.94
CA GLN A 120 1.60 4.37 -3.99
C GLN A 120 0.68 5.56 -3.72
N VAL A 121 -0.56 5.53 -4.19
CA VAL A 121 -1.48 6.67 -4.06
C VAL A 121 -2.47 6.52 -2.90
N ASP A 122 -2.69 5.29 -2.42
CA ASP A 122 -3.72 5.02 -1.41
C ASP A 122 -3.22 4.12 -0.27
N ALA A 123 -3.03 2.83 -0.46
CA ALA A 123 -2.92 1.84 0.62
C ALA A 123 -1.77 2.11 1.60
N SER A 124 -0.63 2.70 1.17
CA SER A 124 0.52 2.95 2.03
C SER A 124 0.39 4.19 2.92
N VAL A 125 -0.65 5.01 2.76
CA VAL A 125 -0.84 6.28 3.46
C VAL A 125 -1.98 6.19 4.46
N GLY A 126 -1.74 6.64 5.70
CA GLY A 126 -2.77 6.76 6.73
C GLY A 126 -2.85 5.60 7.71
N GLY A 127 -1.81 4.77 7.79
CA GLY A 127 -1.56 3.84 8.88
C GLY A 127 -2.53 2.68 9.05
N LYS A 128 -3.49 2.49 8.14
CA LYS A 128 -4.37 1.31 8.17
C LYS A 128 -3.57 0.08 7.76
N THR A 129 -3.51 -0.93 8.62
CA THR A 129 -2.87 -2.22 8.33
C THR A 129 -3.77 -3.35 8.79
N GLY A 130 -3.77 -4.48 8.09
CA GLY A 130 -4.68 -5.55 8.45
C GLY A 130 -4.71 -6.71 7.47
N VAL A 131 -5.63 -7.62 7.73
CA VAL A 131 -5.84 -8.83 6.95
C VAL A 131 -7.32 -9.12 6.78
N ASP A 132 -7.63 -9.95 5.81
CA ASP A 132 -8.96 -10.46 5.57
C ASP A 132 -9.30 -11.57 6.57
N PHE A 133 -10.57 -11.70 6.89
CA PHE A 133 -11.04 -12.69 7.84
C PHE A 133 -12.44 -13.20 7.47
N HIS A 134 -12.56 -14.51 7.28
CA HIS A 134 -13.82 -15.17 6.91
C HIS A 134 -14.56 -14.52 5.74
N GLY A 135 -13.84 -14.17 4.67
CA GLY A 135 -14.39 -13.56 3.45
C GLY A 135 -14.70 -12.06 3.60
N LEU A 136 -14.42 -11.46 4.75
CA LEU A 136 -14.57 -10.03 4.98
C LEU A 136 -13.20 -9.34 4.81
N LYS A 137 -13.12 -8.36 3.91
CA LYS A 137 -11.90 -7.62 3.62
C LYS A 137 -11.49 -6.71 4.78
N ASN A 138 -10.17 -6.69 5.06
CA ASN A 138 -9.54 -5.82 6.05
C ASN A 138 -10.23 -5.84 7.43
N HIS A 139 -10.78 -6.99 7.81
CA HIS A 139 -11.63 -7.11 9.00
C HIS A 139 -10.86 -7.13 10.32
N ILE A 140 -9.61 -7.60 10.28
CA ILE A 140 -8.71 -7.59 11.44
C ILE A 140 -7.53 -6.71 11.13
N GLY A 141 -7.28 -5.70 11.97
CA GLY A 141 -6.18 -4.77 11.72
C GLY A 141 -5.97 -3.78 12.85
N VAL A 142 -5.01 -2.90 12.64
CA VAL A 142 -4.65 -1.83 13.56
C VAL A 142 -4.37 -0.54 12.79
N TYR A 143 -4.48 0.59 13.49
CA TYR A 143 -3.94 1.86 13.02
C TYR A 143 -2.51 1.99 13.54
N GLN A 144 -1.52 1.84 12.67
CA GLN A 144 -0.11 2.00 13.00
C GLN A 144 0.64 2.68 11.86
N GLU A 145 1.17 3.86 12.13
CA GLU A 145 1.98 4.59 11.15
C GLU A 145 3.35 3.91 10.94
N PRO A 146 3.82 3.79 9.68
CA PRO A 146 5.18 3.37 9.39
C PRO A 146 6.19 4.43 9.85
N GLN A 147 7.47 4.07 9.94
CA GLN A 147 8.54 5.03 10.19
C GLN A 147 8.74 6.00 9.03
N ALA A 148 8.50 5.52 7.82
CA ALA A 148 8.47 6.30 6.58
C ALA A 148 7.81 5.49 5.45
N VAL A 149 7.41 6.19 4.38
CA VAL A 149 6.94 5.62 3.11
C VAL A 149 7.86 6.11 2.00
N PHE A 150 8.42 5.18 1.22
CA PHE A 150 9.28 5.50 0.08
C PHE A 150 8.59 5.14 -1.23
N ILE A 151 8.01 6.12 -1.88
CA ILE A 151 7.25 5.98 -3.12
C ILE A 151 8.17 6.26 -4.31
N ASN A 152 8.48 5.22 -5.07
CA ASN A 152 9.31 5.33 -6.28
C ASN A 152 8.50 4.95 -7.52
N PRO A 153 8.17 5.90 -8.41
CA PRO A 153 7.40 5.63 -9.63
C PRO A 153 8.09 4.66 -10.59
N THR A 154 9.39 4.43 -10.44
CA THR A 154 10.12 3.48 -11.30
C THR A 154 9.59 2.06 -11.20
N PHE A 155 9.02 1.66 -10.06
CA PHE A 155 8.39 0.35 -9.90
C PHE A 155 7.21 0.11 -10.84
N LEU A 156 6.54 1.17 -11.28
CA LEU A 156 5.41 1.08 -12.21
C LEU A 156 5.80 0.58 -13.62
N LYS A 157 7.09 0.64 -13.98
CA LYS A 157 7.57 0.19 -15.29
C LYS A 157 7.36 -1.30 -15.54
N THR A 158 7.32 -2.10 -14.49
CA THR A 158 7.11 -3.56 -14.56
C THR A 158 5.72 -3.98 -14.09
N LEU A 159 4.89 -3.02 -13.69
CA LEU A 159 3.53 -3.29 -13.23
C LEU A 159 2.62 -3.64 -14.42
N PRO A 160 1.83 -4.71 -14.36
CA PRO A 160 0.85 -5.04 -15.40
C PRO A 160 -0.13 -3.89 -15.62
N GLN A 161 -0.52 -3.68 -16.88
CA GLN A 161 -1.42 -2.57 -17.25
C GLN A 161 -2.77 -2.61 -16.52
N ARG A 162 -3.30 -3.81 -16.21
CA ARG A 162 -4.55 -3.96 -15.46
C ARG A 162 -4.40 -3.42 -14.03
N GLU A 163 -3.27 -3.72 -13.37
CA GLU A 163 -2.95 -3.20 -12.04
C GLU A 163 -2.75 -1.67 -12.05
N LEU A 164 -2.12 -1.16 -13.12
CA LEU A 164 -1.96 0.28 -13.29
C LEU A 164 -3.32 0.98 -13.40
N LYS A 165 -4.26 0.41 -14.19
CA LYS A 165 -5.64 0.91 -14.29
C LYS A 165 -6.37 0.86 -12.95
N SER A 166 -6.20 -0.22 -12.20
CA SER A 166 -6.78 -0.36 -10.87
C SER A 166 -6.32 0.77 -9.93
N GLY A 167 -5.01 1.05 -9.87
CA GLY A 167 -4.51 2.17 -9.06
C GLY A 167 -4.96 3.55 -9.57
N TYR A 168 -5.13 3.70 -10.87
CA TYR A 168 -5.60 4.97 -11.46
C TYR A 168 -7.05 5.31 -11.08
N ALA A 169 -7.88 4.33 -10.81
CA ALA A 169 -9.24 4.56 -10.30
C ALA A 169 -9.23 5.32 -8.96
N GLU A 170 -8.25 5.07 -8.10
CA GLU A 170 -8.08 5.81 -6.84
C GLU A 170 -7.65 7.27 -7.07
N ILE A 171 -6.81 7.53 -8.07
CA ILE A 171 -6.46 8.91 -8.47
C ILE A 171 -7.71 9.65 -8.92
N ILE A 172 -8.54 9.03 -9.77
CA ILE A 172 -9.83 9.60 -10.20
C ILE A 172 -10.72 9.86 -8.99
N LYS A 173 -10.82 8.92 -8.05
CA LYS A 173 -11.59 9.11 -6.80
C LYS A 173 -11.09 10.34 -6.03
N HIS A 174 -9.79 10.50 -5.85
CA HIS A 174 -9.21 11.66 -5.16
C HIS A 174 -9.58 12.98 -5.84
N TRP A 175 -9.54 13.04 -7.17
CA TRP A 175 -9.98 14.23 -7.91
C TRP A 175 -11.47 14.50 -7.72
N LEU A 176 -12.33 13.48 -7.85
CA LEU A 176 -13.78 13.63 -7.72
C LEU A 176 -14.19 14.16 -6.34
N ILE A 177 -13.49 13.77 -5.28
CA ILE A 177 -13.82 14.20 -3.91
C ILE A 177 -13.21 15.53 -3.51
N ALA A 178 -12.10 15.95 -4.15
CA ALA A 178 -11.31 17.08 -3.63
C ALA A 178 -10.77 18.05 -4.68
N ASP A 179 -10.73 17.69 -5.98
CA ASP A 179 -10.14 18.54 -7.02
C ASP A 179 -10.84 18.38 -8.38
N LYS A 180 -11.97 19.08 -8.51
CA LYS A 180 -12.77 19.06 -9.75
C LYS A 180 -11.99 19.54 -10.97
N ASP A 181 -11.11 20.52 -10.79
CA ASP A 181 -10.37 21.11 -11.92
C ASP A 181 -9.34 20.11 -12.47
N ALA A 182 -8.59 19.45 -11.57
CA ALA A 182 -7.70 18.36 -11.97
C ALA A 182 -8.47 17.23 -12.69
N PHE A 183 -9.66 16.84 -12.22
CA PHE A 183 -10.49 15.86 -12.92
C PHE A 183 -10.85 16.31 -14.35
N LEU A 184 -11.30 17.55 -14.51
CA LEU A 184 -11.71 18.08 -15.83
C LEU A 184 -10.54 18.20 -16.81
N GLU A 185 -9.36 18.55 -16.33
CA GLU A 185 -8.14 18.65 -17.14
C GLU A 185 -7.59 17.26 -17.53
N GLN A 186 -7.54 16.33 -16.58
CA GLN A 186 -6.86 15.06 -16.76
C GLN A 186 -7.74 13.94 -17.35
N ARG A 187 -9.07 14.05 -17.31
CA ARG A 187 -10.00 13.01 -17.74
C ARG A 187 -9.79 12.54 -19.20
N HIS A 188 -9.17 13.36 -20.04
CA HIS A 188 -8.88 13.04 -21.45
C HIS A 188 -7.49 12.45 -21.68
N ILE A 189 -6.56 12.62 -20.72
CA ILE A 189 -5.19 12.13 -20.77
C ILE A 189 -5.14 10.65 -20.39
N GLY A 190 -5.89 10.27 -19.36
CA GLY A 190 -5.98 8.89 -18.87
C GLY A 190 -4.60 8.34 -18.46
N LEU A 191 -4.32 7.11 -18.88
CA LEU A 191 -3.06 6.42 -18.59
C LEU A 191 -1.89 6.80 -19.53
N PHE A 192 -2.11 7.72 -20.46
CA PHE A 192 -1.08 8.20 -21.41
C PHE A 192 -0.29 9.36 -20.79
N THR A 193 0.20 9.19 -19.58
CA THR A 193 1.04 10.17 -18.89
C THR A 193 2.46 9.66 -18.75
N ASP A 194 3.43 10.56 -18.91
CA ASP A 194 4.83 10.34 -18.55
C ASP A 194 5.14 10.89 -17.15
N ASP A 195 4.23 11.70 -16.56
CA ASP A 195 4.40 12.32 -15.23
C ASP A 195 3.66 11.54 -14.13
N TRP A 196 4.07 10.31 -13.91
CA TRP A 196 3.56 9.53 -12.77
C TRP A 196 3.92 10.14 -11.42
N GLU A 197 5.08 10.77 -11.30
CA GLU A 197 5.50 11.40 -10.04
C GLU A 197 4.56 12.55 -9.65
N GLY A 198 4.21 13.43 -10.60
CA GLY A 198 3.27 14.53 -10.36
C GLY A 198 1.88 14.04 -9.95
N LEU A 199 1.36 13.03 -10.66
CA LEU A 199 0.06 12.43 -10.34
C LEU A 199 0.04 11.79 -8.94
N ILE A 200 1.08 11.03 -8.60
CA ILE A 200 1.21 10.40 -7.29
C ILE A 200 1.30 11.46 -6.18
N ARG A 201 2.16 12.47 -6.34
CA ARG A 201 2.29 13.56 -5.36
C ARG A 201 0.96 14.27 -5.11
N HIS A 202 0.23 14.58 -6.17
CA HIS A 202 -1.07 15.23 -6.07
C HIS A 202 -2.07 14.35 -5.31
N SER A 203 -2.19 13.10 -5.71
CA SER A 203 -3.10 12.12 -5.09
C SER A 203 -2.78 11.91 -3.60
N VAL A 204 -1.49 11.70 -3.25
CA VAL A 204 -1.01 11.56 -1.87
C VAL A 204 -1.30 12.82 -1.07
N SER A 205 -1.11 14.03 -1.64
CA SER A 205 -1.42 15.30 -0.97
C SER A 205 -2.89 15.41 -0.59
N ILE A 206 -3.80 15.00 -1.48
CA ILE A 206 -5.24 14.99 -1.19
C ILE A 206 -5.53 14.03 -0.03
N LYS A 207 -5.04 12.79 -0.13
CA LYS A 207 -5.28 11.77 0.89
C LYS A 207 -4.71 12.17 2.24
N SER A 208 -3.46 12.65 2.29
CA SER A 208 -2.80 13.08 3.53
C SER A 208 -3.59 14.17 4.26
N LYS A 209 -4.09 15.18 3.54
CA LYS A 209 -4.94 16.24 4.13
C LYS A 209 -6.21 15.68 4.78
N VAL A 210 -6.86 14.71 4.14
CA VAL A 210 -8.07 14.07 4.68
C VAL A 210 -7.74 13.23 5.90
N VAL A 211 -6.63 12.46 5.86
CA VAL A 211 -6.18 11.62 6.98
C VAL A 211 -5.74 12.46 8.17
N GLU A 212 -5.00 13.56 7.95
CA GLU A 212 -4.58 14.48 9.01
C GLU A 212 -5.78 15.11 9.72
N ALA A 213 -6.85 15.44 8.98
CA ALA A 213 -8.07 16.01 9.54
C ALA A 213 -8.91 14.99 10.34
N ASP A 214 -8.83 13.71 10.01
CA ASP A 214 -9.60 12.64 10.66
C ASP A 214 -8.82 11.31 10.68
N PRO A 215 -7.82 11.16 11.55
CA PRO A 215 -6.93 9.99 11.55
C PRO A 215 -7.63 8.65 11.78
N LEU A 216 -8.71 8.65 12.58
CA LEU A 216 -9.43 7.44 13.00
C LEU A 216 -10.74 7.20 12.23
N GLU A 217 -11.00 8.00 11.16
CA GLU A 217 -12.18 7.83 10.30
C GLU A 217 -13.53 7.98 11.04
N GLY A 218 -13.57 8.92 11.98
CA GLY A 218 -14.81 9.24 12.69
C GLY A 218 -15.85 9.97 11.84
N GLY A 219 -15.40 10.73 10.83
CA GLY A 219 -16.26 11.60 10.01
C GLY A 219 -15.71 11.90 8.62
N LEU A 220 -14.87 12.93 8.48
CA LEU A 220 -14.41 13.42 7.17
C LEU A 220 -13.69 12.36 6.34
N ARG A 221 -12.85 11.53 6.95
CA ARG A 221 -12.08 10.49 6.25
C ARG A 221 -12.97 9.49 5.51
N LYS A 222 -14.25 9.37 5.89
CA LYS A 222 -15.22 8.51 5.19
C LYS A 222 -15.45 8.92 3.73
N VAL A 223 -15.12 10.16 3.34
CA VAL A 223 -15.21 10.59 1.95
C VAL A 223 -14.27 9.78 1.04
N LEU A 224 -13.17 9.24 1.58
CA LEU A 224 -12.27 8.34 0.86
C LEU A 224 -12.93 6.99 0.50
N ASN A 225 -14.07 6.66 1.12
CA ASN A 225 -14.85 5.44 0.83
C ASN A 225 -15.87 5.65 -0.32
N PHE A 226 -15.84 6.78 -1.02
CA PHE A 226 -16.66 6.98 -2.21
C PHE A 226 -16.38 5.88 -3.24
N GLY A 227 -17.42 5.21 -3.69
CA GLY A 227 -17.34 4.03 -4.55
C GLY A 227 -17.08 2.71 -3.83
N HIS A 228 -16.74 2.71 -2.54
CA HIS A 228 -16.36 1.50 -1.82
C HIS A 228 -17.55 0.68 -1.32
N THR A 229 -18.71 1.29 -1.04
CA THR A 229 -19.88 0.56 -0.54
C THR A 229 -20.34 -0.47 -1.58
N VAL A 230 -20.59 -0.02 -2.80
CA VAL A 230 -20.98 -0.89 -3.92
C VAL A 230 -19.76 -1.68 -4.42
N GLY A 231 -18.59 -1.03 -4.52
CA GLY A 231 -17.35 -1.67 -4.98
C GLY A 231 -16.99 -2.91 -4.17
N HIS A 232 -16.93 -2.82 -2.86
CA HIS A 232 -16.64 -3.97 -1.98
C HIS A 232 -17.71 -5.07 -2.07
N ALA A 233 -18.98 -4.72 -2.24
CA ALA A 233 -20.04 -5.71 -2.42
C ALA A 233 -19.85 -6.50 -3.72
N VAL A 234 -19.50 -5.81 -4.83
CA VAL A 234 -19.21 -6.44 -6.12
C VAL A 234 -17.93 -7.29 -6.04
N GLU A 235 -16.88 -6.76 -5.44
CA GLU A 235 -15.61 -7.46 -5.26
C GLU A 235 -15.80 -8.75 -4.43
N SER A 236 -16.51 -8.68 -3.29
CA SER A 236 -16.80 -9.83 -2.43
C SER A 236 -17.66 -10.89 -3.16
N TYR A 237 -18.66 -10.46 -3.93
CA TYR A 237 -19.48 -11.37 -4.70
C TYR A 237 -18.69 -12.12 -5.78
N LEU A 238 -17.71 -11.46 -6.41
CA LEU A 238 -16.90 -12.02 -7.47
C LEU A 238 -15.69 -12.81 -6.95
N LEU A 239 -15.31 -12.70 -5.67
CA LEU A 239 -14.29 -13.57 -5.07
C LEU A 239 -14.60 -15.07 -5.18
N GLU A 240 -15.90 -15.43 -5.16
CA GLU A 240 -16.35 -16.81 -5.35
C GLU A 240 -16.28 -17.28 -6.82
N ARG A 241 -15.89 -16.41 -7.75
CA ARG A 241 -15.84 -16.62 -9.20
C ARG A 241 -14.50 -16.13 -9.77
N PRO A 242 -13.41 -16.87 -9.57
CA PRO A 242 -12.06 -16.41 -9.91
C PRO A 242 -11.88 -15.95 -11.36
N GLU A 243 -12.62 -16.56 -12.31
CA GLU A 243 -12.58 -16.18 -13.73
C GLU A 243 -13.21 -14.80 -14.02
N GLN A 244 -13.99 -14.25 -13.08
CA GLN A 244 -14.65 -12.95 -13.19
C GLN A 244 -14.14 -11.95 -12.14
N ALA A 245 -13.11 -12.32 -11.37
CA ALA A 245 -12.58 -11.48 -10.30
C ALA A 245 -12.14 -10.11 -10.82
N LEU A 246 -12.65 -9.07 -10.17
CA LEU A 246 -12.24 -7.69 -10.38
C LEU A 246 -11.10 -7.33 -9.45
N LEU A 247 -10.18 -6.53 -9.94
CA LEU A 247 -9.23 -5.84 -9.09
C LEU A 247 -9.96 -4.76 -8.27
N HIS A 248 -9.42 -4.43 -7.12
CA HIS A 248 -10.00 -3.44 -6.20
C HIS A 248 -10.43 -2.15 -6.90
N GLY A 249 -9.54 -1.49 -7.64
CA GLY A 249 -9.87 -0.25 -8.34
C GLY A 249 -10.88 -0.41 -9.47
N GLU A 250 -10.97 -1.59 -10.11
CA GLU A 250 -12.03 -1.88 -11.08
C GLU A 250 -13.40 -1.92 -10.38
N ALA A 251 -13.48 -2.55 -9.21
CA ALA A 251 -14.69 -2.60 -8.41
C ALA A 251 -15.07 -1.22 -7.85
N VAL A 252 -14.08 -0.45 -7.37
CA VAL A 252 -14.30 0.94 -6.90
C VAL A 252 -14.77 1.85 -8.04
N ALA A 253 -14.23 1.70 -9.26
CA ALA A 253 -14.69 2.47 -10.42
C ALA A 253 -16.18 2.20 -10.73
N VAL A 254 -16.61 0.94 -10.68
CA VAL A 254 -18.03 0.57 -10.81
C VAL A 254 -18.84 1.19 -9.66
N GLY A 255 -18.34 1.09 -8.44
CA GLY A 255 -18.97 1.67 -7.26
C GLY A 255 -19.16 3.18 -7.35
N MET A 256 -18.13 3.92 -7.79
CA MET A 256 -18.24 5.37 -8.01
C MET A 256 -19.34 5.75 -8.99
N LEU A 257 -19.49 5.00 -10.07
CA LEU A 257 -20.59 5.22 -11.04
C LEU A 257 -21.97 4.98 -10.41
N CYS A 258 -22.10 3.93 -9.59
CA CYS A 258 -23.37 3.59 -8.93
C CYS A 258 -23.72 4.56 -7.80
N GLU A 259 -22.73 5.02 -7.03
CA GLU A 259 -22.95 5.92 -5.88
C GLU A 259 -23.14 7.38 -6.30
N ALA A 260 -22.66 7.76 -7.50
CA ALA A 260 -22.87 9.10 -8.07
C ALA A 260 -24.24 9.26 -8.73
N TRP A 261 -24.93 8.17 -9.09
CA TRP A 261 -26.28 8.16 -9.70
C TRP A 261 -27.34 8.36 -8.63
#